data_e13f26617c64282bf27ef2f39bd2d7ab
#
_entry.id   e13f26617c64282bf27ef2f39bd2d7ab
#
_cell.length_a   1.000
_cell.length_b   1.000
_cell.length_c   1.000
_cell.angle_alpha   90.00
_cell.angle_beta   90.00
_cell.angle_gamma   90.00
#
_symmetry.space_group_name_H-M   'P 1'
#
loop_
_entity.id
_entity.type
_entity.pdbx_description
1 polymer ?
#
loop_
_entity_poly.entity_id
_entity_poly.type
_entity_poly.pdbx_seq_one_letter_code
_entity_poly.pdbx_strand_id
1 'polypeptide(L)'
;MKIIIFGANELGSMIATEFYTDNDITVIDDERFKVDAFNKLDVGFISGNASNIEILKQANIKDADVFIACTASDELNIVACLTAKRISTVRTMCFVRKEEYKSSLGLAKDAEYNCDFYIDNIIWPEELMTQEIFRIITVAKALDVENFADGRARLLEYKIAENSILVNSMIRNCEFPKDTVIVGITRDSELFIPNGE
;
A
#
# COMPACT_ATOMS: atom_id res chain seq x y z
N MET A 1 5.41 -11.31 -12.37
CA MET A 1 5.11 -12.00 -11.10
C MET A 1 3.78 -12.71 -11.23
N LYS A 2 3.54 -13.70 -10.38
CA LYS A 2 2.25 -14.37 -10.28
C LYS A 2 1.50 -13.88 -9.04
N ILE A 3 0.35 -13.24 -9.25
CA ILE A 3 -0.42 -12.55 -8.20
C ILE A 3 -1.78 -13.22 -8.09
N ILE A 4 -2.18 -13.59 -6.88
CA ILE A 4 -3.52 -14.09 -6.58
C ILE A 4 -4.25 -13.06 -5.75
N ILE A 5 -5.44 -12.66 -6.19
CA ILE A 5 -6.29 -11.66 -5.52
C ILE A 5 -7.56 -12.36 -5.03
N PHE A 6 -7.80 -12.35 -3.73
CA PHE A 6 -9.06 -12.80 -3.13
C PHE A 6 -9.97 -11.62 -2.82
N GLY A 7 -11.03 -11.49 -3.60
CA GLY A 7 -12.01 -10.42 -3.55
C GLY A 7 -12.14 -9.71 -4.89
N ALA A 8 -13.22 -9.95 -5.63
CA ALA A 8 -13.54 -9.30 -6.90
C ALA A 8 -14.40 -8.03 -6.70
N ASN A 9 -14.16 -7.31 -5.60
CA ASN A 9 -14.77 -6.00 -5.32
C ASN A 9 -14.05 -4.89 -6.09
N GLU A 10 -14.43 -3.63 -5.85
CA GLU A 10 -13.83 -2.47 -6.51
C GLU A 10 -12.32 -2.42 -6.31
N LEU A 11 -11.83 -2.65 -5.08
CA LEU A 11 -10.40 -2.66 -4.78
C LEU A 11 -9.65 -3.77 -5.52
N GLY A 12 -10.17 -5.00 -5.50
CA GLY A 12 -9.58 -6.13 -6.22
C GLY A 12 -9.55 -5.89 -7.73
N SER A 13 -10.61 -5.26 -8.28
CA SER A 13 -10.68 -4.87 -9.69
C SER A 13 -9.66 -3.79 -10.03
N MET A 14 -9.48 -2.78 -9.19
CA MET A 14 -8.44 -1.74 -9.38
C MET A 14 -7.04 -2.34 -9.37
N ILE A 15 -6.73 -3.20 -8.39
CA ILE A 15 -5.44 -3.87 -8.32
C ILE A 15 -5.19 -4.72 -9.57
N ALA A 16 -6.18 -5.53 -9.98
CA ALA A 16 -6.05 -6.35 -11.18
C ALA A 16 -5.82 -5.48 -12.43
N THR A 17 -6.56 -4.38 -12.58
CA THR A 17 -6.43 -3.47 -13.72
C THR A 17 -5.06 -2.79 -13.79
N GLU A 18 -4.48 -2.45 -12.66
CA GLU A 18 -3.17 -1.78 -12.61
C GLU A 18 -2.03 -2.73 -12.97
N PHE A 19 -2.14 -4.02 -12.59
CA PHE A 19 -1.02 -4.95 -12.66
C PHE A 19 -1.10 -6.01 -13.76
N TYR A 20 -2.23 -6.17 -14.48
CA TYR A 20 -2.43 -7.31 -15.41
C TYR A 20 -1.51 -7.28 -16.62
N THR A 21 -1.01 -6.13 -17.05
CA THR A 21 -0.17 -6.02 -18.25
C THR A 21 1.19 -6.70 -18.10
N ASP A 22 1.76 -6.69 -16.89
CA ASP A 22 3.11 -7.16 -16.62
C ASP A 22 3.14 -8.39 -15.70
N ASN A 23 1.98 -8.88 -15.28
CA ASN A 23 1.86 -9.96 -14.29
C ASN A 23 0.78 -10.97 -14.66
N ASP A 24 0.98 -12.21 -14.24
CA ASP A 24 -0.01 -13.29 -14.30
C ASP A 24 -0.95 -13.14 -13.09
N ILE A 25 -2.20 -12.75 -13.32
CA ILE A 25 -3.16 -12.48 -12.26
C ILE A 25 -4.27 -13.53 -12.24
N THR A 26 -4.55 -14.06 -11.06
CA THR A 26 -5.72 -14.91 -10.80
C THR A 26 -6.59 -14.27 -9.72
N VAL A 27 -7.86 -14.03 -10.03
CA VAL A 27 -8.84 -13.49 -9.08
C VAL A 27 -9.69 -14.64 -8.53
N ILE A 28 -9.93 -14.66 -7.22
CA ILE A 28 -10.80 -15.61 -6.53
C ILE A 28 -11.95 -14.83 -5.89
N ASP A 29 -13.19 -15.24 -6.17
CA ASP A 29 -14.38 -14.71 -5.49
C ASP A 29 -15.50 -15.75 -5.58
N ASP A 30 -16.41 -15.79 -4.60
CA ASP A 30 -17.55 -16.72 -4.61
C ASP A 30 -18.74 -16.19 -5.43
N GLU A 31 -18.75 -14.92 -5.78
CA GLU A 31 -19.81 -14.26 -6.55
C GLU A 31 -19.52 -14.30 -8.06
N ARG A 32 -20.09 -15.28 -8.74
CA ARG A 32 -19.90 -15.49 -10.20
C ARG A 32 -20.26 -14.31 -11.09
N PHE A 33 -21.18 -13.46 -10.68
CA PHE A 33 -21.59 -12.28 -11.49
C PHE A 33 -20.50 -11.19 -11.56
N LYS A 34 -19.51 -11.25 -10.69
CA LYS A 34 -18.38 -10.33 -10.73
C LYS A 34 -17.36 -10.64 -11.83
N VAL A 35 -17.43 -11.82 -12.42
CA VAL A 35 -16.55 -12.24 -13.53
C VAL A 35 -16.58 -11.24 -14.69
N ASP A 36 -17.75 -10.67 -14.98
CA ASP A 36 -17.91 -9.74 -16.12
C ASP A 36 -17.03 -8.48 -16.00
N ALA A 37 -16.71 -8.07 -14.79
CA ALA A 37 -15.79 -6.94 -14.57
C ALA A 37 -14.36 -7.22 -15.07
N PHE A 38 -13.98 -8.50 -15.13
CA PHE A 38 -12.64 -8.95 -15.52
C PHE A 38 -12.57 -9.48 -16.95
N ASN A 39 -13.69 -9.63 -17.66
CA ASN A 39 -13.74 -10.19 -19.03
C ASN A 39 -12.92 -9.41 -20.07
N LYS A 40 -12.56 -8.16 -19.77
CA LYS A 40 -11.73 -7.31 -20.65
C LYS A 40 -10.24 -7.35 -20.29
N LEU A 41 -9.89 -7.99 -19.19
CA LEU A 41 -8.53 -8.12 -18.69
C LEU A 41 -8.03 -9.54 -18.95
N ASP A 42 -6.75 -9.69 -19.23
CA ASP A 42 -6.12 -11.01 -19.32
C ASP A 42 -5.80 -11.53 -17.91
N VAL A 43 -6.86 -11.91 -17.19
CA VAL A 43 -6.78 -12.43 -15.82
C VAL A 43 -7.56 -13.72 -15.66
N GLY A 44 -7.01 -14.68 -14.92
CA GLY A 44 -7.73 -15.90 -14.53
C GLY A 44 -8.79 -15.60 -13.48
N PHE A 45 -9.93 -16.32 -13.51
CA PHE A 45 -10.95 -16.23 -12.48
C PHE A 45 -11.30 -17.61 -11.93
N ILE A 46 -11.32 -17.73 -10.60
CA ILE A 46 -11.71 -18.95 -9.89
C ILE A 46 -12.87 -18.61 -8.96
N SER A 47 -14.01 -19.31 -9.18
CA SER A 47 -15.16 -19.16 -8.29
C SER A 47 -14.96 -19.97 -7.02
N GLY A 48 -14.92 -19.31 -5.87
CA GLY A 48 -14.80 -19.96 -4.57
C GLY A 48 -14.29 -19.05 -3.47
N ASN A 49 -14.06 -19.65 -2.30
CA ASN A 49 -13.56 -18.96 -1.13
C ASN A 49 -12.10 -19.38 -0.85
N ALA A 50 -11.17 -18.42 -0.85
CA ALA A 50 -9.75 -18.67 -0.66
C ALA A 50 -9.36 -19.11 0.78
N SER A 51 -10.28 -19.07 1.73
CA SER A 51 -10.05 -19.74 3.02
C SER A 51 -10.08 -21.28 2.91
N ASN A 52 -10.56 -21.81 1.78
CA ASN A 52 -10.52 -23.23 1.47
C ASN A 52 -9.21 -23.60 0.74
N ILE A 53 -8.46 -24.55 1.30
CA ILE A 53 -7.20 -25.06 0.75
C ILE A 53 -7.35 -25.53 -0.70
N GLU A 54 -8.44 -26.19 -1.06
CA GLU A 54 -8.62 -26.73 -2.42
C GLU A 54 -8.76 -25.60 -3.45
N ILE A 55 -9.39 -24.48 -3.11
CA ILE A 55 -9.49 -23.30 -3.97
C ILE A 55 -8.10 -22.67 -4.16
N LEU A 56 -7.31 -22.55 -3.09
CA LEU A 56 -5.93 -22.06 -3.18
C LEU A 56 -5.04 -22.96 -4.02
N LYS A 57 -5.23 -24.29 -3.95
CA LYS A 57 -4.52 -25.25 -4.80
C LYS A 57 -4.90 -25.10 -6.27
N GLN A 58 -6.20 -24.90 -6.58
CA GLN A 58 -6.67 -24.63 -7.94
C GLN A 58 -6.04 -23.33 -8.51
N ALA A 59 -5.85 -22.32 -7.66
CA ALA A 59 -5.16 -21.09 -8.02
C ALA A 59 -3.63 -21.25 -8.12
N ASN A 60 -3.08 -22.44 -7.92
CA ASN A 60 -1.64 -22.71 -7.90
C ASN A 60 -0.87 -21.80 -6.92
N ILE A 61 -1.39 -21.67 -5.68
CA ILE A 61 -0.82 -20.80 -4.63
C ILE A 61 0.68 -21.07 -4.35
N LYS A 62 1.15 -22.29 -4.59
CA LYS A 62 2.56 -22.65 -4.36
C LYS A 62 3.53 -21.95 -5.32
N ASP A 63 3.06 -21.60 -6.49
CA ASP A 63 3.84 -20.94 -7.55
C ASP A 63 3.60 -19.42 -7.57
N ALA A 64 2.75 -18.92 -6.68
CA ALA A 64 2.44 -17.50 -6.58
C ALA A 64 3.52 -16.73 -5.80
N ASP A 65 3.82 -15.52 -6.28
CA ASP A 65 4.74 -14.60 -5.60
C ASP A 65 4.00 -13.81 -4.51
N VAL A 66 2.76 -13.40 -4.79
CA VAL A 66 1.95 -12.56 -3.90
C VAL A 66 0.51 -13.07 -3.82
N PHE A 67 -0.04 -13.11 -2.62
CA PHE A 67 -1.44 -13.35 -2.33
C PHE A 67 -2.04 -12.15 -1.62
N ILE A 68 -3.08 -11.55 -2.20
CA ILE A 68 -3.76 -10.36 -1.69
C ILE A 68 -5.18 -10.74 -1.29
N ALA A 69 -5.52 -10.59 0.00
CA ALA A 69 -6.87 -10.81 0.50
C ALA A 69 -7.53 -9.46 0.80
N CYS A 70 -8.50 -9.07 -0.01
CA CYS A 70 -9.17 -7.77 0.03
C CYS A 70 -10.70 -7.85 -0.08
N THR A 71 -11.32 -8.94 0.40
CA THR A 71 -12.77 -9.07 0.47
C THR A 71 -13.39 -8.05 1.44
N ALA A 72 -14.72 -8.01 1.52
CA ALA A 72 -15.43 -7.16 2.48
C ALA A 72 -15.38 -7.69 3.93
N SER A 73 -14.94 -8.94 4.16
CA SER A 73 -14.83 -9.56 5.48
C SER A 73 -13.39 -9.68 5.93
N ASP A 74 -13.03 -8.99 7.00
CA ASP A 74 -11.71 -9.06 7.62
C ASP A 74 -11.36 -10.48 8.07
N GLU A 75 -12.35 -11.19 8.63
CA GLU A 75 -12.20 -12.57 9.10
C GLU A 75 -11.82 -13.50 7.95
N LEU A 76 -12.48 -13.37 6.79
CA LEU A 76 -12.15 -14.16 5.60
C LEU A 76 -10.77 -13.80 5.07
N ASN A 77 -10.40 -12.53 5.06
CA ASN A 77 -9.08 -12.08 4.60
C ASN A 77 -7.97 -12.65 5.49
N ILE A 78 -8.13 -12.60 6.81
CA ILE A 78 -7.18 -13.15 7.78
C ILE A 78 -7.06 -14.67 7.60
N VAL A 79 -8.19 -15.39 7.59
CA VAL A 79 -8.18 -16.86 7.45
C VAL A 79 -7.58 -17.29 6.12
N ALA A 80 -7.87 -16.58 5.02
CA ALA A 80 -7.31 -16.90 3.71
C ALA A 80 -5.78 -16.70 3.68
N CYS A 81 -5.27 -15.60 4.24
CA CYS A 81 -3.84 -15.35 4.35
C CYS A 81 -3.13 -16.43 5.20
N LEU A 82 -3.68 -16.79 6.36
CA LEU A 82 -3.14 -17.86 7.21
C LEU A 82 -3.15 -19.21 6.49
N THR A 83 -4.22 -19.51 5.75
CA THR A 83 -4.32 -20.76 4.98
C THR A 83 -3.31 -20.80 3.84
N ALA A 84 -3.10 -19.67 3.13
CA ALA A 84 -2.08 -19.55 2.10
C ALA A 84 -0.67 -19.78 2.65
N LYS A 85 -0.33 -19.14 3.75
CA LYS A 85 0.98 -19.30 4.44
C LYS A 85 1.22 -20.73 4.95
N ARG A 86 0.17 -21.43 5.36
CA ARG A 86 0.29 -22.82 5.82
C ARG A 86 0.73 -23.78 4.72
N ILE A 87 0.37 -23.51 3.46
CA ILE A 87 0.60 -24.45 2.34
C ILE A 87 1.61 -23.93 1.31
N SER A 88 2.09 -22.70 1.46
CA SER A 88 3.05 -22.09 0.54
C SER A 88 3.93 -21.05 1.27
N THR A 89 4.97 -20.59 0.57
CA THR A 89 5.85 -19.50 1.01
C THR A 89 5.46 -18.16 0.40
N VAL A 90 4.27 -18.06 -0.19
CA VAL A 90 3.75 -16.85 -0.84
C VAL A 90 3.79 -15.64 0.11
N ARG A 91 4.13 -14.47 -0.42
CA ARG A 91 4.03 -13.22 0.32
C ARG A 91 2.56 -12.83 0.43
N THR A 92 2.07 -12.61 1.65
CA THR A 92 0.66 -12.30 1.92
C THR A 92 0.45 -10.83 2.23
N MET A 93 -0.63 -10.26 1.66
CA MET A 93 -1.14 -8.93 1.95
C MET A 93 -2.59 -9.05 2.38
N CYS A 94 -2.90 -8.64 3.61
CA CYS A 94 -4.21 -8.76 4.22
C CYS A 94 -4.82 -7.39 4.46
N PHE A 95 -5.97 -7.13 3.84
CA PHE A 95 -6.74 -5.92 4.11
C PHE A 95 -7.65 -6.13 5.31
N VAL A 96 -7.53 -5.24 6.30
CA VAL A 96 -8.31 -5.27 7.55
C VAL A 96 -8.87 -3.86 7.80
N ARG A 97 -10.14 -3.75 8.16
CA ARG A 97 -10.85 -2.49 8.38
C ARG A 97 -11.31 -2.28 9.80
N LYS A 98 -11.62 -3.37 10.54
CA LYS A 98 -12.13 -3.28 11.90
C LYS A 98 -11.00 -3.03 12.90
N GLU A 99 -11.13 -1.96 13.67
CA GLU A 99 -10.13 -1.54 14.66
C GLU A 99 -9.86 -2.61 15.73
N GLU A 100 -10.86 -3.43 16.05
CA GLU A 100 -10.74 -4.51 17.03
C GLU A 100 -9.65 -5.55 16.69
N TYR A 101 -9.29 -5.69 15.39
CA TYR A 101 -8.20 -6.56 14.97
C TYR A 101 -6.82 -5.93 15.13
N LYS A 102 -6.72 -4.62 15.36
CA LYS A 102 -5.45 -3.92 15.51
C LYS A 102 -4.59 -4.49 16.63
N SER A 103 -5.23 -4.68 17.79
CA SER A 103 -4.57 -5.29 18.97
C SER A 103 -4.29 -6.78 18.76
N SER A 104 -5.30 -7.50 18.20
CA SER A 104 -5.20 -8.96 18.00
C SER A 104 -4.14 -9.38 16.99
N LEU A 105 -3.86 -8.53 16.00
CA LEU A 105 -2.86 -8.79 14.94
C LEU A 105 -1.49 -8.17 15.27
N GLY A 106 -1.28 -7.68 16.48
CA GLY A 106 0.01 -7.11 16.91
C GLY A 106 0.35 -5.76 16.27
N LEU A 107 -0.61 -5.08 15.63
CA LEU A 107 -0.41 -3.78 14.99
C LEU A 107 -0.44 -2.58 15.95
N ALA A 108 -0.94 -2.79 17.18
CA ALA A 108 -0.93 -1.76 18.21
C ALA A 108 0.49 -1.58 18.76
N LYS A 109 0.95 -0.33 18.88
CA LYS A 109 2.30 0.01 19.43
C LYS A 109 2.54 -0.54 20.83
N ASP A 110 1.47 -0.83 21.57
CA ASP A 110 1.48 -1.30 22.95
C ASP A 110 0.94 -2.74 23.07
N ALA A 111 1.00 -3.54 21.99
CA ALA A 111 0.52 -4.91 22.02
C ALA A 111 1.35 -5.74 23.01
N GLU A 112 0.73 -6.16 24.12
CA GLU A 112 1.32 -6.98 25.19
C GLU A 112 1.64 -8.42 24.70
N TYR A 113 1.09 -8.80 23.56
CA TYR A 113 1.24 -10.13 22.97
C TYR A 113 1.91 -10.02 21.59
N ASN A 114 3.13 -10.51 21.49
CA ASN A 114 3.80 -10.76 20.21
C ASN A 114 3.22 -12.05 19.59
N CYS A 115 2.05 -11.94 18.99
CA CYS A 115 1.54 -13.04 18.16
C CYS A 115 2.14 -12.89 16.77
N ASP A 116 3.06 -13.76 16.43
CA ASP A 116 3.49 -13.96 15.04
C ASP A 116 2.32 -14.54 14.24
N PHE A 117 1.34 -13.71 13.92
CA PHE A 117 0.44 -14.03 12.83
C PHE A 117 1.31 -14.00 11.58
N TYR A 118 1.50 -15.16 10.97
CA TYR A 118 2.31 -15.35 9.76
C TYR A 118 1.68 -14.65 8.54
N ILE A 119 1.35 -13.36 8.66
CA ILE A 119 0.89 -12.48 7.57
C ILE A 119 1.97 -11.44 7.35
N ASP A 120 2.52 -11.40 6.14
CA ASP A 120 3.70 -10.56 5.87
C ASP A 120 3.35 -9.05 5.87
N ASN A 121 2.18 -8.69 5.36
CA ASN A 121 1.73 -7.29 5.33
C ASN A 121 0.25 -7.21 5.70
N ILE A 122 -0.07 -6.38 6.68
CA ILE A 122 -1.44 -6.02 7.01
C ILE A 122 -1.65 -4.57 6.56
N ILE A 123 -2.69 -4.35 5.76
CA ILE A 123 -3.03 -3.04 5.21
C ILE A 123 -4.30 -2.56 5.88
N TRP A 124 -4.23 -1.38 6.47
CA TRP A 124 -5.33 -0.69 7.13
C TRP A 124 -5.71 0.55 6.30
N PRO A 125 -6.68 0.46 5.39
CA PRO A 125 -7.00 1.54 4.46
C PRO A 125 -7.39 2.84 5.16
N GLU A 126 -8.18 2.75 6.23
CA GLU A 126 -8.67 3.91 6.97
C GLU A 126 -7.53 4.69 7.65
N GLU A 127 -6.53 3.99 8.16
CA GLU A 127 -5.34 4.64 8.74
C GLU A 127 -4.51 5.33 7.68
N LEU A 128 -4.29 4.67 6.53
CA LEU A 128 -3.55 5.26 5.41
C LEU A 128 -4.28 6.50 4.88
N MET A 129 -5.60 6.44 4.70
CA MET A 129 -6.41 7.59 4.29
C MET A 129 -6.35 8.73 5.33
N THR A 130 -6.44 8.40 6.61
CA THR A 130 -6.36 9.40 7.69
C THR A 130 -4.99 10.08 7.71
N GLN A 131 -3.92 9.32 7.53
CA GLN A 131 -2.56 9.87 7.43
C GLN A 131 -2.43 10.80 6.21
N GLU A 132 -3.01 10.42 5.07
CA GLU A 132 -3.00 11.23 3.86
C GLU A 132 -3.81 12.53 4.05
N ILE A 133 -5.01 12.46 4.62
CA ILE A 133 -5.83 13.64 4.94
C ILE A 133 -5.08 14.56 5.91
N PHE A 134 -4.48 13.99 6.96
CA PHE A 134 -3.69 14.75 7.92
C PHE A 134 -2.50 15.44 7.24
N ARG A 135 -1.82 14.75 6.32
CA ARG A 135 -0.74 15.30 5.50
C ARG A 135 -1.19 16.53 4.73
N ILE A 136 -2.30 16.41 3.99
CA ILE A 136 -2.87 17.50 3.18
C ILE A 136 -3.27 18.70 4.04
N ILE A 137 -3.92 18.48 5.18
CA ILE A 137 -4.42 19.55 6.06
C ILE A 137 -3.27 20.25 6.80
N THR A 138 -2.32 19.47 7.34
CA THR A 138 -1.27 20.02 8.22
C THR A 138 -0.23 20.79 7.44
N VAL A 139 0.03 20.43 6.19
CA VAL A 139 1.05 21.07 5.35
C VAL A 139 0.40 21.74 4.15
N ALA A 140 -0.55 22.64 4.44
CA ALA A 140 -1.40 23.32 3.45
C ALA A 140 -0.63 24.12 2.36
N LYS A 141 0.69 24.31 2.47
CA LYS A 141 1.56 24.98 1.49
C LYS A 141 2.58 24.05 0.84
N ALA A 142 2.70 22.81 1.28
CA ALA A 142 3.57 21.84 0.62
C ALA A 142 2.84 21.21 -0.57
N LEU A 143 3.56 21.01 -1.66
CA LEU A 143 3.06 20.29 -2.83
C LEU A 143 3.01 18.79 -2.54
N ASP A 144 4.02 18.31 -1.80
CA ASP A 144 4.12 16.93 -1.38
C ASP A 144 4.80 16.78 -0.01
N VAL A 145 4.46 15.69 0.71
CA VAL A 145 5.01 15.37 2.04
C VAL A 145 5.18 13.87 2.16
N GLU A 146 6.41 13.41 2.31
CA GLU A 146 6.69 12.01 2.61
C GLU A 146 7.30 11.84 4.01
N ASN A 147 6.84 10.83 4.74
CA ASN A 147 7.36 10.49 6.06
C ASN A 147 8.28 9.27 5.96
N PHE A 148 9.46 9.38 6.61
CA PHE A 148 10.44 8.30 6.72
C PHE A 148 10.69 7.97 8.19
N ALA A 149 11.16 6.74 8.45
CA ALA A 149 11.57 6.29 9.77
C ALA A 149 10.49 6.55 10.85
N ASP A 150 9.26 6.10 10.58
CA ASP A 150 8.09 6.26 11.49
C ASP A 150 7.79 7.73 11.85
N GLY A 151 7.94 8.63 10.87
CA GLY A 151 7.67 10.06 11.03
C GLY A 151 8.81 10.87 11.70
N ARG A 152 9.96 10.25 11.98
CA ARG A 152 11.13 10.94 12.53
C ARG A 152 11.87 11.80 11.51
N ALA A 153 11.68 11.54 10.21
CA ALA A 153 12.18 12.36 9.13
C ALA A 153 11.04 12.63 8.13
N ARG A 154 11.03 13.82 7.52
CA ARG A 154 10.03 14.22 6.53
C ARG A 154 10.70 14.83 5.33
N LEU A 155 10.28 14.42 4.13
CA LEU A 155 10.56 15.12 2.89
C LEU A 155 9.38 16.03 2.57
N LEU A 156 9.66 17.30 2.31
CA LEU A 156 8.64 18.31 2.03
C LEU A 156 8.97 18.99 0.70
N GLU A 157 8.02 19.01 -0.22
CA GLU A 157 8.14 19.80 -1.45
C GLU A 157 7.33 21.08 -1.34
N TYR A 158 7.98 22.23 -1.56
CA TYR A 158 7.36 23.55 -1.51
C TYR A 158 7.54 24.28 -2.82
N LYS A 159 6.45 24.86 -3.32
CA LYS A 159 6.55 25.85 -4.39
C LYS A 159 6.95 27.21 -3.81
N ILE A 160 8.09 27.71 -4.24
CA ILE A 160 8.58 29.03 -3.83
C ILE A 160 7.76 30.11 -4.55
N ALA A 161 7.12 30.98 -3.79
CA ALA A 161 6.38 32.10 -4.36
C ALA A 161 7.34 33.17 -4.91
N GLU A 162 6.92 33.90 -5.96
CA GLU A 162 7.75 34.92 -6.62
C GLU A 162 8.25 36.03 -5.67
N ASN A 163 7.47 36.33 -4.63
CA ASN A 163 7.83 37.31 -3.59
C ASN A 163 8.58 36.73 -2.39
N SER A 164 9.03 35.49 -2.47
CA SER A 164 9.78 34.83 -1.39
C SER A 164 11.18 35.42 -1.27
N ILE A 165 11.68 35.55 -0.04
CA ILE A 165 13.08 35.94 0.25
C ILE A 165 14.10 34.92 -0.29
N LEU A 166 13.68 33.71 -0.62
CA LEU A 166 14.51 32.65 -1.18
C LEU A 166 14.78 32.86 -2.69
N VAL A 167 13.96 33.69 -3.37
CA VAL A 167 14.14 33.93 -4.81
C VAL A 167 15.45 34.70 -5.06
N ASN A 168 16.24 34.23 -6.02
CA ASN A 168 17.56 34.76 -6.37
C ASN A 168 18.59 34.75 -5.23
N SER A 169 18.35 33.98 -4.16
CA SER A 169 19.29 33.81 -3.05
C SER A 169 20.06 32.49 -3.20
N MET A 170 21.33 32.51 -2.84
CA MET A 170 22.10 31.24 -2.73
C MET A 170 21.64 30.49 -1.48
N ILE A 171 21.51 29.16 -1.58
CA ILE A 171 21.05 28.30 -0.46
C ILE A 171 21.85 28.57 0.80
N ARG A 172 23.18 28.71 0.70
CA ARG A 172 24.06 28.97 1.83
C ARG A 172 23.77 30.27 2.59
N ASN A 173 23.08 31.20 1.94
CA ASN A 173 22.70 32.50 2.54
C ASN A 173 21.27 32.51 3.07
N CYS A 174 20.53 31.40 2.91
CA CYS A 174 19.16 31.28 3.38
C CYS A 174 19.14 30.66 4.78
N GLU A 175 18.26 31.18 5.63
CA GLU A 175 18.00 30.62 6.95
C GLU A 175 16.90 29.56 6.82
N PHE A 176 17.29 28.30 7.08
CA PHE A 176 16.36 27.19 7.18
C PHE A 176 16.19 26.76 8.64
N PRO A 177 15.08 26.11 9.02
CA PRO A 177 14.92 25.52 10.34
C PRO A 177 16.08 24.55 10.64
N LYS A 178 16.43 24.41 11.93
CA LYS A 178 17.43 23.42 12.35
C LYS A 178 17.04 22.03 11.85
N ASP A 179 18.04 21.23 11.56
CA ASP A 179 17.89 19.85 11.09
C ASP A 179 17.17 19.72 9.73
N THR A 180 17.24 20.76 8.89
CA THR A 180 16.73 20.76 7.52
C THR A 180 17.86 20.63 6.51
N VAL A 181 17.66 19.78 5.50
CA VAL A 181 18.57 19.60 4.36
C VAL A 181 17.80 19.80 3.07
N ILE A 182 18.32 20.62 2.16
CA ILE A 182 17.76 20.77 0.84
C ILE A 182 18.28 19.64 -0.05
N VAL A 183 17.39 18.73 -0.44
CA VAL A 183 17.75 17.52 -1.21
C VAL A 183 17.59 17.73 -2.73
N GLY A 184 16.80 18.73 -3.15
CA GLY A 184 16.58 19.00 -4.57
C GLY A 184 15.90 20.35 -4.79
N ILE A 185 16.03 20.88 -6.00
CA ILE A 185 15.34 22.08 -6.50
C ILE A 185 14.82 21.77 -7.90
N THR A 186 13.53 21.90 -8.12
CA THR A 186 12.93 21.76 -9.44
C THR A 186 12.70 23.13 -10.07
N ARG A 187 13.19 23.33 -11.31
CA ARG A 187 12.91 24.52 -12.14
C ARG A 187 12.58 24.06 -13.55
N ASP A 188 11.51 24.58 -14.11
CA ASP A 188 11.08 24.25 -15.49
C ASP A 188 11.05 22.75 -15.77
N SER A 189 10.59 21.96 -14.79
CA SER A 189 10.54 20.49 -14.80
C SER A 189 11.91 19.78 -14.77
N GLU A 190 13.00 20.49 -14.55
CA GLU A 190 14.32 19.91 -14.34
C GLU A 190 14.67 19.89 -12.84
N LEU A 191 15.17 18.74 -12.38
CA LEU A 191 15.63 18.55 -11.00
C LEU A 191 17.12 18.83 -10.87
N PHE A 192 17.48 19.72 -9.96
CA PHE A 192 18.84 20.02 -9.57
C PHE A 192 19.10 19.54 -8.16
N ILE A 193 20.17 18.78 -7.95
CA ILE A 193 20.63 18.36 -6.61
C ILE A 193 21.71 19.36 -6.15
N PRO A 194 21.45 20.13 -5.08
CA PRO A 194 22.43 21.10 -4.60
C PRO A 194 23.64 20.37 -3.97
N ASN A 195 24.83 20.84 -4.29
CA ASN A 195 26.11 20.28 -3.83
C ASN A 195 26.82 21.14 -2.76
N GLY A 196 26.07 22.05 -2.13
CA GLY A 196 26.55 22.88 -1.02
C GLY A 196 27.25 24.18 -1.42
N GLU A 197 27.33 24.49 -2.73
CA GLU A 197 27.85 25.77 -3.24
C GLU A 197 26.74 26.79 -3.52
#